data_a3386dff856922663d2fbee9e0dbf807
#
_entry.id   a3386dff856922663d2fbee9e0dbf807
#
_cell.length_a   1.000
_cell.length_b   1.000
_cell.length_c   1.000
_cell.angle_alpha   90.00
_cell.angle_beta   90.00
_cell.angle_gamma   90.00
#
_symmetry.space_group_name_H-M   'P 1'
#
loop_
_entity.id
_entity.type
_entity.pdbx_description
1 polymer ?
#
loop_
_entity_poly.entity_id
_entity_poly.type
_entity_poly.pdbx_seq_one_letter_code
_entity_poly.pdbx_strand_id
1 'polypeptide(L)'
;PDHIWSVGSSGTLNRGLQQAYPDAEVHVVQVGHAMTPREIGRAIHHVSPYKFNRPVKPCDAPPFPSAPTYDAKGWSVMVRWYETHPRPANVLYWNVAS
;
A
#
# COMPACT_ATOMS: atom_id res chain seq x y z
N PRO A 1 0.10 3.97 -14.88
CA PRO A 1 -0.79 3.05 -14.18
C PRO A 1 -2.10 3.71 -13.79
N ASP A 2 -3.18 2.92 -13.74
CA ASP A 2 -4.50 3.41 -13.35
C ASP A 2 -4.65 3.47 -11.82
N HIS A 3 -4.09 2.48 -11.13
CA HIS A 3 -4.09 2.38 -9.67
C HIS A 3 -2.67 2.17 -9.18
N ILE A 4 -2.32 2.82 -8.06
CA ILE A 4 -1.00 2.68 -7.44
C ILE A 4 -1.20 2.37 -5.96
N TRP A 5 -0.50 1.33 -5.49
CA TRP A 5 -0.49 0.93 -4.09
C TRP A 5 0.89 1.12 -3.49
N SER A 6 0.96 1.70 -2.31
CA SER A 6 2.18 1.81 -1.53
C SER A 6 1.91 1.54 -0.07
N VAL A 7 2.97 1.20 0.65
CA VAL A 7 2.94 1.04 2.10
C VAL A 7 3.64 2.25 2.71
N GLY A 8 3.07 2.83 3.74
CA GLY A 8 3.63 4.04 4.31
C GLY A 8 3.40 4.19 5.80
N SER A 9 4.30 4.96 6.41
CA SER A 9 4.16 5.41 7.79
C SER A 9 4.23 6.93 7.90
N SER A 10 5.14 7.56 7.15
CA SER A 10 5.29 9.02 7.14
C SER A 10 4.51 9.71 6.03
N GLY A 11 4.11 8.97 4.99
CA GLY A 11 3.39 9.51 3.87
C GLY A 11 4.24 10.15 2.77
N THR A 12 5.56 10.19 2.92
CA THR A 12 6.44 10.83 1.93
C THR A 12 6.32 10.17 0.55
N LEU A 13 6.43 8.85 0.48
CA LEU A 13 6.30 8.12 -0.78
C LEU A 13 4.90 8.28 -1.36
N ASN A 14 3.88 8.11 -0.54
CA ASN A 14 2.48 8.26 -0.93
C ASN A 14 2.21 9.63 -1.56
N ARG A 15 2.70 10.70 -0.94
CA ARG A 15 2.53 12.07 -1.47
C ARG A 15 3.29 12.26 -2.77
N GLY A 16 4.50 11.71 -2.85
CA GLY A 16 5.29 11.75 -4.09
C GLY A 16 4.60 11.05 -5.26
N LEU A 17 4.01 9.89 -5.01
CA LEU A 17 3.26 9.16 -6.03
C LEU A 17 2.02 9.92 -6.50
N GLN A 18 1.33 10.62 -5.60
CA GLN A 18 0.19 11.47 -5.95
C GLN A 18 0.59 12.61 -6.88
N GLN A 19 1.77 13.18 -6.67
CA GLN A 19 2.30 14.26 -7.52
C GLN A 19 2.77 13.74 -8.87
N ALA A 20 3.43 12.58 -8.88
CA ALA A 20 3.96 11.99 -10.11
C ALA A 20 2.87 11.44 -11.04
N TYR A 21 1.77 10.97 -10.46
CA TYR A 21 0.67 10.34 -11.20
C TYR A 21 -0.67 10.98 -10.81
N PRO A 22 -0.92 12.22 -11.27
CA PRO A 22 -2.10 12.98 -10.83
C PRO A 22 -3.44 12.36 -11.24
N ASP A 23 -3.46 11.53 -12.28
CA ASP A 23 -4.67 10.89 -12.78
C ASP A 23 -4.90 9.48 -12.22
N ALA A 24 -3.93 8.92 -11.49
CA ALA A 24 -4.05 7.59 -10.92
C ALA A 24 -4.83 7.62 -9.60
N GLU A 25 -5.58 6.54 -9.33
CA GLU A 25 -6.12 6.31 -8.00
C GLU A 25 -4.99 5.77 -7.12
N VAL A 26 -4.63 6.52 -6.08
CA VAL A 26 -3.54 6.15 -5.18
C VAL A 26 -4.10 5.57 -3.90
N HIS A 27 -3.58 4.41 -3.52
CA HIS A 27 -3.90 3.73 -2.26
C HIS A 27 -2.65 3.70 -1.38
N VAL A 28 -2.82 3.94 -0.09
CA VAL A 28 -1.74 3.81 0.89
C VAL A 28 -2.17 2.87 2.01
N VAL A 29 -1.31 1.91 2.33
CA VAL A 29 -1.53 1.00 3.45
C VAL A 29 -0.68 1.46 4.62
N GLN A 30 -1.33 1.89 5.70
CA GLN A 30 -0.67 2.34 6.91
C GLN A 30 -0.03 1.16 7.65
N VAL A 31 1.24 1.32 7.98
CA VAL A 31 2.00 0.38 8.82
C VAL A 31 2.70 1.19 9.90
N GLY A 32 2.54 0.79 11.15
CA GLY A 32 3.15 1.48 12.28
C GLY A 32 2.29 2.62 12.81
N HIS A 33 2.80 3.85 12.80
CA HIS A 33 2.07 4.97 13.36
C HIS A 33 0.87 5.39 12.51
N ALA A 34 -0.10 6.03 13.15
CA ALA A 34 -1.27 6.56 12.47
C ALA A 34 -0.87 7.71 11.53
N MET A 35 -1.33 7.64 10.29
CA MET A 35 -1.09 8.70 9.31
C MET A 35 -2.06 9.85 9.51
N THR A 36 -1.54 11.08 9.44
CA THR A 36 -2.37 12.28 9.49
C THR A 36 -3.08 12.51 8.14
N PRO A 37 -4.16 13.31 8.11
CA PRO A 37 -4.81 13.68 6.84
C PRO A 37 -3.83 14.30 5.83
N ARG A 38 -2.86 15.08 6.29
CA ARG A 38 -1.84 15.68 5.42
C ARG A 38 -0.94 14.62 4.78
N GLU A 39 -0.56 13.59 5.55
CA GLU A 39 0.25 12.48 5.05
C GLU A 39 -0.51 11.60 4.07
N ILE A 40 -1.81 11.41 4.30
CA ILE A 40 -2.68 10.63 3.42
C ILE A 40 -2.94 11.36 2.10
N GLY A 41 -3.16 12.68 2.15
CA GLY A 41 -3.52 13.47 0.97
C GLY A 41 -4.82 12.98 0.35
N ARG A 42 -4.83 12.78 -0.98
CA ARG A 42 -6.00 12.27 -1.71
C ARG A 42 -6.06 10.75 -1.81
N ALA A 43 -5.12 10.04 -1.20
CA ALA A 43 -5.07 8.58 -1.28
C ALA A 43 -6.25 7.94 -0.56
N ILE A 44 -6.65 6.77 -1.03
CA ILE A 44 -7.54 5.89 -0.29
C ILE A 44 -6.68 5.23 0.79
N HIS A 45 -7.06 5.45 2.05
CA HIS A 45 -6.30 5.03 3.22
C HIS A 45 -6.75 3.68 3.72
N HIS A 46 -5.79 2.78 3.89
CA HIS A 46 -5.99 1.45 4.45
C HIS A 46 -5.08 1.27 5.66
N VAL A 47 -5.48 0.42 6.58
CA VAL A 47 -4.66 0.07 7.76
C VAL A 47 -4.34 -1.40 7.70
N SER A 48 -3.04 -1.74 7.81
CA SER A 48 -2.60 -3.13 7.86
C SER A 48 -3.16 -3.82 9.12
N PRO A 49 -3.66 -5.06 9.01
CA PRO A 49 -4.08 -5.82 10.19
C PRO A 49 -2.90 -6.33 11.02
N TYR A 50 -1.69 -6.27 10.49
CA TYR A 50 -0.49 -6.73 11.18
C TYR A 50 0.06 -5.65 12.11
N LYS A 51 0.54 -6.06 13.30
CA LYS A 51 1.27 -5.17 14.19
C LYS A 51 2.58 -4.72 13.54
N PHE A 52 3.08 -3.54 13.94
CA PHE A 52 4.23 -2.89 13.31
C PHE A 52 5.45 -3.80 13.14
N ASN A 53 5.83 -4.54 14.20
CA ASN A 53 7.04 -5.36 14.19
C ASN A 53 6.79 -6.84 13.83
N ARG A 54 5.58 -7.18 13.40
CA ARG A 54 5.24 -8.56 13.04
C ARG A 54 5.36 -8.77 11.53
N PRO A 55 6.03 -9.84 11.08
CA PRO A 55 6.06 -10.17 9.66
C PRO A 55 4.71 -10.73 9.20
N VAL A 56 4.45 -10.63 7.89
CA VAL A 56 3.26 -11.25 7.31
C VAL A 56 3.37 -12.78 7.38
N LYS A 57 2.21 -13.43 7.44
CA LYS A 57 2.15 -14.89 7.31
C LYS A 57 2.44 -15.28 5.84
N PRO A 58 2.96 -16.51 5.59
CA PRO A 58 3.23 -16.95 4.22
C PRO A 58 2.02 -16.85 3.28
N CYS A 59 0.81 -17.07 3.78
CA CYS A 59 -0.42 -16.98 2.97
C CYS A 59 -0.75 -15.55 2.54
N ASP A 60 -0.21 -14.53 3.22
CA ASP A 60 -0.43 -13.12 2.93
C ASP A 60 0.77 -12.49 2.21
N ALA A 61 1.85 -13.24 1.98
CA ALA A 61 3.04 -12.74 1.33
C ALA A 61 2.80 -12.56 -0.19
N PRO A 62 3.40 -11.51 -0.80
CA PRO A 62 3.33 -11.35 -2.25
C PRO A 62 4.18 -12.41 -2.97
N PRO A 63 3.92 -12.65 -4.28
CA PRO A 63 4.68 -13.65 -5.06
C PRO A 63 6.05 -13.16 -5.54
N PHE A 64 6.63 -12.17 -4.88
CA PHE A 64 7.93 -11.59 -5.19
C PHE A 64 8.63 -11.20 -3.89
N PRO A 65 9.97 -11.00 -3.90
CA PRO A 65 10.69 -10.55 -2.70
C PRO A 65 10.15 -9.21 -2.20
N SER A 66 9.82 -9.14 -0.91
CA SER A 66 9.26 -7.95 -0.28
C SER A 66 9.58 -7.99 1.21
N ALA A 67 9.82 -6.82 1.81
CA ALA A 67 10.11 -6.72 3.23
C ALA A 67 8.92 -7.25 4.06
N PRO A 68 9.08 -8.35 4.80
CA PRO A 68 7.95 -9.02 5.46
C PRO A 68 7.32 -8.22 6.58
N THR A 69 8.06 -7.26 7.14
CA THR A 69 7.56 -6.39 8.22
C THR A 69 7.08 -5.04 7.70
N TYR A 70 7.19 -4.77 6.40
CA TYR A 70 6.83 -3.47 5.84
C TYR A 70 6.05 -3.61 4.53
N ASP A 71 6.73 -3.61 3.37
CA ASP A 71 6.05 -3.57 2.07
C ASP A 71 5.12 -4.77 1.83
N ALA A 72 5.50 -5.96 2.30
CA ALA A 72 4.68 -7.15 2.15
C ALA A 72 3.31 -7.02 2.82
N LYS A 73 3.17 -6.16 3.83
CA LYS A 73 1.91 -5.97 4.55
C LYS A 73 0.81 -5.34 3.72
N GLY A 74 1.16 -4.64 2.66
CA GLY A 74 0.18 -4.04 1.76
C GLY A 74 -0.46 -5.03 0.80
N TRP A 75 0.21 -6.13 0.50
CA TRP A 75 -0.23 -7.07 -0.55
C TRP A 75 -1.60 -7.68 -0.26
N SER A 76 -1.80 -8.24 0.93
CA SER A 76 -3.08 -8.87 1.28
C SER A 76 -4.21 -7.86 1.38
N VAL A 77 -3.90 -6.63 1.79
CA VAL A 77 -4.89 -5.54 1.82
C VAL A 77 -5.36 -5.21 0.41
N MET A 78 -4.44 -5.11 -0.55
CA MET A 78 -4.74 -4.88 -1.95
C MET A 78 -5.57 -6.02 -2.54
N VAL A 79 -5.17 -7.27 -2.30
CA VAL A 79 -5.88 -8.44 -2.81
C VAL A 79 -7.32 -8.47 -2.31
N ARG A 80 -7.54 -8.23 -1.02
CA ARG A 80 -8.88 -8.18 -0.43
C ARG A 80 -9.71 -7.04 -0.98
N TRP A 81 -9.10 -5.88 -1.24
CA TRP A 81 -9.80 -4.75 -1.85
C TRP A 81 -10.40 -5.13 -3.19
N TYR A 82 -9.63 -5.82 -4.05
CA TYR A 82 -10.09 -6.21 -5.38
C TYR A 82 -11.03 -7.41 -5.38
N GLU A 83 -11.29 -8.03 -4.25
CA GLU A 83 -12.38 -9.02 -4.12
C GLU A 83 -13.76 -8.36 -4.17
N THR A 84 -13.85 -7.09 -3.76
CA THR A 84 -15.11 -6.34 -3.68
C THR A 84 -15.15 -5.09 -4.55
N HIS A 85 -14.06 -4.77 -5.26
CA HIS A 85 -13.94 -3.61 -6.13
C HIS A 85 -13.39 -4.03 -7.49
N PRO A 86 -13.83 -3.40 -8.59
CA PRO A 86 -13.32 -3.72 -9.92
C PRO A 86 -11.81 -3.52 -10.00
N ARG A 87 -11.10 -4.53 -10.52
CA ARG A 87 -9.66 -4.44 -10.74
C ARG A 87 -9.39 -3.80 -12.09
N PRO A 88 -8.63 -2.69 -12.16
CA PRO A 88 -8.25 -2.07 -13.43
C PRO A 88 -7.21 -2.92 -14.16
N ALA A 89 -6.97 -2.59 -15.44
CA ALA A 89 -5.99 -3.30 -16.26
C ALA A 89 -4.56 -3.07 -15.77
N ASN A 90 -4.27 -1.87 -15.24
CA ASN A 90 -2.92 -1.46 -14.84
C ASN A 90 -2.87 -1.10 -13.36
N VAL A 91 -2.33 -2.01 -12.54
CA VAL A 91 -2.09 -1.80 -11.12
C VAL A 91 -0.60 -1.85 -10.84
N LEU A 92 -0.07 -0.80 -10.23
CA LEU A 92 1.32 -0.76 -9.76
C LEU A 92 1.35 -0.94 -8.25
N TYR A 93 2.04 -1.97 -7.79
CA TYR A 93 2.34 -2.17 -6.38
C TYR A 93 3.78 -1.73 -6.12
N TRP A 94 3.96 -0.64 -5.40
CA TRP A 94 5.27 -0.03 -5.18
C TRP A 94 6.00 -0.77 -4.05
N ASN A 95 6.98 -1.59 -4.41
CA ASN A 95 7.75 -2.41 -3.48
C ASN A 95 9.18 -1.85 -3.36
N VAL A 96 9.44 -1.06 -2.31
CA VAL A 96 10.73 -0.35 -2.16
C VAL A 96 11.75 -1.12 -1.35
N ALA A 97 11.31 -2.03 -0.46
CA ALA A 97 12.19 -2.85 0.37
C ALA A 97 11.91 -4.32 0.14
N SER A 98 12.93 -5.07 -0.18
CA SER A 98 12.84 -6.51 -0.46
C SER A 98 13.75 -7.34 0.43
#